data_8fc6024c29f1e93761178f3ebe93cca5
#
_entry.id   8fc6024c29f1e93761178f3ebe93cca5
#
_cell.length_a   1.000
_cell.length_b   1.000
_cell.length_c   1.000
_cell.angle_alpha   90.00
_cell.angle_beta   90.00
_cell.angle_gamma   90.00
#
_symmetry.space_group_name_H-M   'P 1'
#
loop_
_entity.id
_entity.type
_entity.pdbx_description
1 polymer ?
#
loop_
_entity_poly.entity_id
_entity_poly.type
_entity_poly.pdbx_seq_one_letter_code
_entity_poly.pdbx_strand_id
1 'polypeptide(L)'
;MRLRGLEVICYSRRVPPYRNSELLGELGARYISSQQTTLTEASKQFGPFDLIFEASGFSPLAFQAAEALGKNGVLVLSSVTGGEKKVEVNTDRINQGFVLGNKVMVGTVNASRADFISGVNDLVKAEAFYPGWLNKLLTTRIDGLDNYAEMLRHLIEDKEAIKVYVEVAQEG
;
A
#
# COMPACT_ATOMS: atom_id res chain seq x y z
N MET A 1 -2.59 9.36 -2.89
CA MET A 1 -1.87 10.26 -1.97
C MET A 1 -1.03 11.30 -2.72
N ARG A 2 -0.09 10.92 -3.61
CA ARG A 2 0.71 11.88 -4.41
C ARG A 2 -0.14 12.88 -5.19
N LEU A 3 -1.22 12.45 -5.85
CA LEU A 3 -2.17 13.34 -6.56
C LEU A 3 -2.82 14.41 -5.68
N ARG A 4 -2.78 14.25 -4.37
CA ARG A 4 -3.28 15.21 -3.37
C ARG A 4 -2.16 16.04 -2.75
N GLY A 5 -0.95 16.00 -3.34
CA GLY A 5 0.21 16.77 -2.88
C GLY A 5 0.89 16.24 -1.61
N LEU A 6 0.52 15.05 -1.13
CA LEU A 6 1.13 14.49 0.07
C LEU A 6 2.52 13.94 -0.25
N GLU A 7 3.45 14.09 0.69
CA GLU A 7 4.69 13.33 0.71
C GLU A 7 4.35 11.88 1.06
N VAL A 8 4.83 10.93 0.25
CA VAL A 8 4.47 9.52 0.38
C VAL A 8 5.71 8.67 0.61
N ILE A 9 5.64 7.85 1.67
CA ILE A 9 6.63 6.83 1.98
C ILE A 9 5.93 5.48 1.90
N CYS A 10 6.47 4.58 1.07
CA CYS A 10 6.05 3.19 0.98
C CYS A 10 7.00 2.33 1.81
N TYR A 11 6.45 1.67 2.82
CA TYR A 11 7.20 0.78 3.70
C TYR A 11 6.81 -0.67 3.44
N SER A 12 7.76 -1.50 3.02
CA SER A 12 7.51 -2.90 2.68
C SER A 12 8.74 -3.76 2.94
N ARG A 13 8.59 -5.08 2.81
CA ARG A 13 9.66 -6.03 3.18
C ARG A 13 10.78 -6.12 2.16
N ARG A 14 10.47 -6.09 0.86
CA ARG A 14 11.46 -6.36 -0.19
C ARG A 14 12.55 -5.29 -0.22
N VAL A 15 13.79 -5.69 -0.44
CA VAL A 15 14.92 -4.76 -0.57
C VAL A 15 14.95 -4.20 -2.00
N PRO A 16 15.04 -2.85 -2.18
CA PRO A 16 15.19 -2.26 -3.50
C PRO A 16 16.62 -2.46 -4.04
N PRO A 17 16.88 -2.36 -5.40
CA PRO A 17 15.90 -1.98 -6.40
C PRO A 17 15.06 -3.18 -6.93
N TYR A 18 13.82 -2.94 -7.27
CA TYR A 18 12.96 -3.84 -8.03
C TYR A 18 11.80 -3.04 -8.64
N ARG A 19 11.08 -3.62 -9.61
CA ARG A 19 10.08 -2.92 -10.42
C ARG A 19 9.14 -2.00 -9.65
N ASN A 20 8.53 -2.48 -8.56
CA ASN A 20 7.58 -1.64 -7.81
C ASN A 20 8.27 -0.49 -7.09
N SER A 21 9.50 -0.69 -6.56
CA SER A 21 10.25 0.37 -5.89
C SER A 21 10.69 1.47 -6.86
N GLU A 22 11.04 1.08 -8.09
CA GLU A 22 11.39 2.02 -9.17
C GLU A 22 10.18 2.82 -9.62
N LEU A 23 9.05 2.14 -9.87
CA LEU A 23 7.78 2.79 -10.22
C LEU A 23 7.31 3.77 -9.15
N LEU A 24 7.44 3.43 -7.88
CA LEU A 24 7.12 4.34 -6.77
C LEU A 24 8.04 5.57 -6.77
N GLY A 25 9.33 5.39 -7.07
CA GLY A 25 10.29 6.48 -7.23
C GLY A 25 9.92 7.44 -8.37
N GLU A 26 9.49 6.91 -9.51
CA GLU A 26 9.00 7.72 -10.65
C GLU A 26 7.79 8.59 -10.28
N LEU A 27 6.94 8.09 -9.38
CA LEU A 27 5.80 8.85 -8.84
C LEU A 27 6.19 9.86 -7.75
N GLY A 28 7.49 9.97 -7.44
CA GLY A 28 8.01 10.82 -6.37
C GLY A 28 7.69 10.31 -4.96
N ALA A 29 7.38 9.02 -4.81
CA ALA A 29 7.27 8.38 -3.51
C ALA A 29 8.63 7.81 -3.08
N ARG A 30 8.89 7.83 -1.78
CA ARG A 30 10.06 7.20 -1.18
C ARG A 30 9.75 5.75 -0.84
N TYR A 31 10.66 4.84 -1.13
CA TYR A 31 10.54 3.45 -0.73
C TYR A 31 11.53 3.11 0.38
N ILE A 32 11.07 2.41 1.42
CA ILE A 32 11.89 1.95 2.55
C ILE A 32 11.63 0.45 2.76
N SER A 33 12.71 -0.32 2.87
CA SER A 33 12.64 -1.74 3.19
C SER A 33 12.68 -1.97 4.70
N SER A 34 11.72 -2.76 5.21
CA SER A 34 11.71 -3.18 6.61
C SER A 34 12.86 -4.14 6.98
N GLN A 35 13.57 -4.68 6.00
CA GLN A 35 14.78 -5.46 6.23
C GLN A 35 16.01 -4.59 6.48
N GLN A 36 15.95 -3.31 6.12
CA GLN A 36 17.07 -2.37 6.27
C GLN A 36 16.82 -1.32 7.34
N THR A 37 15.57 -0.95 7.54
CA THR A 37 15.19 0.15 8.44
C THR A 37 13.90 -0.23 9.15
N THR A 38 13.88 -0.18 10.47
CA THR A 38 12.67 -0.41 11.25
C THR A 38 11.68 0.74 11.07
N LEU A 39 10.39 0.50 11.30
CA LEU A 39 9.37 1.55 11.22
C LEU A 39 9.62 2.68 12.23
N THR A 40 10.19 2.33 13.39
CA THR A 40 10.59 3.30 14.41
C THR A 40 11.71 4.23 13.91
N GLU A 41 12.71 3.68 13.24
CA GLU A 41 13.79 4.48 12.64
C GLU A 41 13.27 5.34 11.49
N ALA A 42 12.43 4.77 10.61
CA ALA A 42 11.77 5.51 9.55
C ALA A 42 10.93 6.68 10.09
N SER A 43 10.19 6.47 11.20
CA SER A 43 9.42 7.52 11.86
C SER A 43 10.29 8.62 12.47
N LYS A 44 11.47 8.29 13.00
CA LYS A 44 12.42 9.28 13.50
C LYS A 44 13.04 10.11 12.38
N GLN A 45 13.29 9.51 11.25
CA GLN A 45 13.95 10.15 10.12
C GLN A 45 13.00 10.99 9.24
N PHE A 46 11.78 10.51 9.03
CA PHE A 46 10.85 11.05 8.05
C PHE A 46 9.47 11.41 8.62
N GLY A 47 9.20 11.04 9.83
CA GLY A 47 7.94 11.28 10.53
C GLY A 47 8.04 12.34 11.62
N PRO A 48 7.12 12.31 12.59
CA PRO A 48 6.00 11.37 12.69
C PRO A 48 5.01 11.51 11.52
N PHE A 49 4.26 10.43 11.23
CA PHE A 49 3.38 10.39 10.06
C PHE A 49 1.97 10.88 10.40
N ASP A 50 1.41 11.73 9.54
CA ASP A 50 0.04 12.26 9.71
C ASP A 50 -1.02 11.25 9.28
N LEU A 51 -0.71 10.43 8.26
CA LEU A 51 -1.60 9.40 7.74
C LEU A 51 -0.80 8.13 7.48
N ILE A 52 -1.24 7.01 8.05
CA ILE A 52 -0.70 5.69 7.75
C ILE A 52 -1.82 4.82 7.19
N PHE A 53 -1.60 4.23 6.02
CA PHE A 53 -2.50 3.26 5.40
C PHE A 53 -1.84 1.88 5.48
N GLU A 54 -2.34 1.04 6.38
CA GLU A 54 -1.84 -0.32 6.58
C GLU A 54 -2.57 -1.29 5.65
N ALA A 55 -1.82 -1.87 4.71
CA ALA A 55 -2.30 -2.82 3.70
C ALA A 55 -1.33 -4.00 3.51
N SER A 56 -0.55 -4.33 4.56
CA SER A 56 0.51 -5.32 4.45
C SER A 56 0.05 -6.77 4.65
N GLY A 57 -1.08 -6.98 5.32
CA GLY A 57 -1.50 -8.30 5.77
C GLY A 57 -0.63 -8.88 6.90
N PHE A 58 0.15 -8.04 7.58
CA PHE A 58 0.98 -8.43 8.71
C PHE A 58 0.57 -7.70 9.99
N SER A 59 -0.35 -8.30 10.74
CA SER A 59 -1.00 -7.68 11.90
C SER A 59 -0.07 -7.05 12.95
N PRO A 60 1.15 -7.58 13.24
CA PRO A 60 2.07 -6.90 14.17
C PRO A 60 2.47 -5.49 13.71
N LEU A 61 2.47 -5.22 12.41
CA LEU A 61 2.82 -3.90 11.88
C LEU A 61 1.79 -2.83 12.24
N ALA A 62 0.51 -3.19 12.42
CA ALA A 62 -0.54 -2.27 12.82
C ALA A 62 -0.23 -1.56 14.15
N PHE A 63 0.31 -2.28 15.13
CA PHE A 63 0.69 -1.73 16.42
C PHE A 63 1.97 -0.88 16.35
N GLN A 64 2.93 -1.27 15.55
CA GLN A 64 4.12 -0.45 15.26
C GLN A 64 3.72 0.84 14.54
N ALA A 65 2.76 0.77 13.62
CA ALA A 65 2.22 1.93 12.92
C ALA A 65 1.49 2.90 13.88
N ALA A 66 0.77 2.36 14.88
CA ALA A 66 0.13 3.19 15.91
C ALA A 66 1.16 4.01 16.72
N GLU A 67 2.33 3.46 17.01
CA GLU A 67 3.42 4.19 17.66
C GLU A 67 4.07 5.24 16.75
N ALA A 68 4.20 4.95 15.45
CA ALA A 68 4.80 5.84 14.45
C ALA A 68 3.88 7.00 14.02
N LEU A 69 2.60 6.95 14.39
CA LEU A 69 1.59 7.96 14.05
C LEU A 69 1.85 9.27 14.80
N GLY A 70 1.75 10.39 14.11
CA GLY A 70 1.89 11.74 14.65
C GLY A 70 0.67 12.22 15.45
N LYS A 71 0.77 13.42 15.99
CA LYS A 71 -0.38 14.11 16.62
C LYS A 71 -1.43 14.44 15.57
N ASN A 72 -2.71 14.29 15.92
CA ASN A 72 -3.85 14.42 15.02
C ASN A 72 -3.79 13.44 13.82
N GLY A 73 -2.96 12.39 13.92
CA GLY A 73 -2.76 11.43 12.84
C GLY A 73 -3.86 10.39 12.74
N VAL A 74 -4.02 9.83 11.56
CA VAL A 74 -5.00 8.78 11.24
C VAL A 74 -4.29 7.52 10.76
N LEU A 75 -4.53 6.40 11.42
CA LEU A 75 -4.12 5.07 11.00
C LEU A 75 -5.32 4.32 10.42
N VAL A 76 -5.25 3.98 9.15
CA VAL A 76 -6.27 3.19 8.45
C VAL A 76 -5.80 1.76 8.31
N LEU A 77 -6.55 0.81 8.85
CA LEU A 77 -6.33 -0.63 8.70
C LEU A 77 -7.22 -1.15 7.58
N SER A 78 -6.64 -1.66 6.51
CA SER A 78 -7.36 -2.16 5.34
C SER A 78 -7.05 -3.61 5.00
N SER A 79 -6.05 -4.21 5.62
CA SER A 79 -5.73 -5.62 5.40
C SER A 79 -6.45 -6.53 6.38
N VAL A 80 -6.99 -7.63 5.85
CA VAL A 80 -7.58 -8.70 6.66
C VAL A 80 -6.54 -9.79 6.88
N THR A 81 -6.28 -10.11 8.14
CA THR A 81 -5.36 -11.20 8.51
C THR A 81 -6.12 -12.30 9.23
N GLY A 82 -5.87 -13.54 8.81
CA GLY A 82 -6.32 -14.73 9.54
C GLY A 82 -5.24 -15.27 10.48
N GLY A 83 -5.64 -16.06 11.47
CA GLY A 83 -4.73 -16.75 12.37
C GLY A 83 -4.70 -16.17 13.78
N GLU A 84 -3.75 -16.66 14.60
CA GLU A 84 -3.70 -16.39 16.05
C GLU A 84 -2.39 -15.72 16.46
N LYS A 85 -1.79 -14.93 15.58
CA LYS A 85 -0.55 -14.21 15.91
C LYS A 85 -0.77 -13.27 17.08
N LYS A 86 0.13 -13.34 18.05
CA LYS A 86 0.14 -12.46 19.22
C LYS A 86 1.40 -11.61 19.18
N VAL A 87 1.30 -10.38 19.65
CA VAL A 87 2.41 -9.45 19.82
C VAL A 87 2.28 -8.75 21.16
N GLU A 88 3.40 -8.59 21.85
CA GLU A 88 3.47 -7.79 23.05
C GLU A 88 3.63 -6.32 22.67
N VAL A 89 2.83 -5.47 23.28
CA VAL A 89 2.83 -4.01 23.04
C VAL A 89 2.83 -3.25 24.34
N ASN A 90 3.44 -2.05 24.34
CA ASN A 90 3.39 -1.15 25.48
C ASN A 90 2.04 -0.40 25.47
N THR A 91 1.07 -0.94 26.20
CA THR A 91 -0.31 -0.44 26.22
C THR A 91 -0.42 0.98 26.78
N ASP A 92 0.33 1.29 27.85
CA ASP A 92 0.29 2.63 28.48
C ASP A 92 0.83 3.68 27.52
N ARG A 93 1.92 3.38 26.82
CA ARG A 93 2.50 4.30 25.83
C ARG A 93 1.55 4.52 24.64
N ILE A 94 0.91 3.47 24.15
CA ILE A 94 -0.07 3.58 23.07
C ILE A 94 -1.26 4.41 23.53
N ASN A 95 -1.86 4.07 24.68
CA ASN A 95 -3.01 4.79 25.22
C ASN A 95 -2.70 6.28 25.44
N GLN A 96 -1.62 6.59 26.15
CA GLN A 96 -1.19 7.97 26.37
C GLN A 96 -0.94 8.70 25.04
N GLY A 97 -0.27 8.05 24.09
CA GLY A 97 0.01 8.61 22.77
C GLY A 97 -1.25 8.92 21.98
N PHE A 98 -2.28 8.08 22.07
CA PHE A 98 -3.57 8.29 21.40
C PHE A 98 -4.37 9.40 22.05
N VAL A 99 -4.52 9.38 23.38
CA VAL A 99 -5.32 10.37 24.10
C VAL A 99 -4.70 11.77 24.00
N LEU A 100 -3.43 11.91 24.32
CA LEU A 100 -2.75 13.22 24.30
C LEU A 100 -2.41 13.70 22.88
N GLY A 101 -2.39 12.79 21.91
CA GLY A 101 -2.09 13.08 20.52
C GLY A 101 -3.32 13.27 19.65
N ASN A 102 -4.55 13.11 20.15
CA ASN A 102 -5.79 13.11 19.34
C ASN A 102 -5.69 12.19 18.11
N LYS A 103 -5.16 10.98 18.31
CA LYS A 103 -4.93 10.02 17.20
C LYS A 103 -6.17 9.18 16.95
N VAL A 104 -6.34 8.74 15.70
CA VAL A 104 -7.44 7.86 15.28
C VAL A 104 -6.87 6.60 14.65
N MET A 105 -7.42 5.45 15.02
CA MET A 105 -7.24 4.19 14.32
C MET A 105 -8.60 3.68 13.85
N VAL A 106 -8.74 3.39 12.56
CA VAL A 106 -10.00 2.97 11.95
C VAL A 106 -9.77 1.80 11.00
N GLY A 107 -10.63 0.80 11.08
CA GLY A 107 -10.70 -0.28 10.08
C GLY A 107 -11.61 0.11 8.94
N THR A 108 -11.26 -0.31 7.72
CA THR A 108 -12.10 -0.13 6.55
C THR A 108 -12.08 -1.39 5.69
N VAL A 109 -13.23 -1.70 5.11
CA VAL A 109 -13.41 -2.81 4.17
C VAL A 109 -14.43 -2.42 3.13
N ASN A 110 -14.23 -2.90 1.91
CA ASN A 110 -15.05 -2.62 0.75
C ASN A 110 -15.00 -1.15 0.29
N ALA A 111 -15.64 -0.89 -0.84
CA ALA A 111 -15.78 0.42 -1.42
C ALA A 111 -17.21 0.60 -1.94
N SER A 112 -17.77 1.78 -1.78
CA SER A 112 -19.05 2.15 -2.35
C SER A 112 -18.93 2.42 -3.87
N ARG A 113 -20.05 2.52 -4.56
CA ARG A 113 -20.06 2.95 -5.97
C ARG A 113 -19.37 4.31 -6.18
N ALA A 114 -19.56 5.23 -5.24
CA ALA A 114 -18.92 6.54 -5.30
C ALA A 114 -17.39 6.45 -5.20
N ASP A 115 -16.88 5.54 -4.38
CA ASP A 115 -15.44 5.31 -4.23
C ASP A 115 -14.84 4.73 -5.51
N PHE A 116 -15.54 3.80 -6.19
CA PHE A 116 -15.11 3.28 -7.50
C PHE A 116 -15.06 4.38 -8.56
N ILE A 117 -16.10 5.25 -8.64
CA ILE A 117 -16.11 6.38 -9.57
C ILE A 117 -14.95 7.34 -9.27
N SER A 118 -14.74 7.66 -8.00
CA SER A 118 -13.61 8.49 -7.57
C SER A 118 -12.26 7.87 -7.92
N GLY A 119 -12.13 6.56 -7.74
CA GLY A 119 -10.92 5.80 -8.10
C GLY A 119 -10.61 5.87 -9.59
N VAL A 120 -11.60 5.68 -10.46
CA VAL A 120 -11.42 5.83 -11.92
C VAL A 120 -10.99 7.25 -12.28
N ASN A 121 -11.62 8.27 -11.70
CA ASN A 121 -11.24 9.66 -11.92
C ASN A 121 -9.80 9.95 -11.44
N ASP A 122 -9.38 9.35 -10.32
CA ASP A 122 -7.99 9.47 -9.84
C ASP A 122 -6.99 8.75 -10.77
N LEU A 123 -7.36 7.62 -11.39
CA LEU A 123 -6.52 6.96 -12.40
C LEU A 123 -6.35 7.84 -13.65
N VAL A 124 -7.41 8.47 -14.14
CA VAL A 124 -7.33 9.42 -15.26
C VAL A 124 -6.41 10.59 -14.94
N LYS A 125 -6.54 11.17 -13.74
CA LYS A 125 -5.62 12.23 -13.28
C LYS A 125 -4.19 11.74 -13.17
N ALA A 126 -3.99 10.52 -12.63
CA ALA A 126 -2.66 9.94 -12.51
C ALA A 126 -1.97 9.80 -13.87
N GLU A 127 -2.70 9.35 -14.90
CA GLU A 127 -2.17 9.25 -16.25
C GLU A 127 -1.82 10.63 -16.84
N ALA A 128 -2.61 11.67 -16.53
CA ALA A 128 -2.30 13.02 -16.96
C ALA A 128 -1.05 13.61 -16.27
N PHE A 129 -0.83 13.31 -14.98
CA PHE A 129 0.34 13.77 -14.23
C PHE A 129 1.59 12.93 -14.46
N TYR A 130 1.42 11.64 -14.76
CA TYR A 130 2.48 10.65 -14.95
C TYR A 130 2.20 9.83 -16.21
N PRO A 131 2.41 10.39 -17.43
CA PRO A 131 2.05 9.75 -18.69
C PRO A 131 2.70 8.36 -18.84
N GLY A 132 1.90 7.37 -19.24
CA GLY A 132 2.33 5.98 -19.40
C GLY A 132 2.39 5.18 -18.08
N TRP A 133 2.04 5.78 -16.94
CA TRP A 133 2.10 5.11 -15.65
C TRP A 133 1.15 3.91 -15.55
N LEU A 134 -0.07 4.03 -16.06
CA LEU A 134 -1.04 2.93 -16.05
C LEU A 134 -0.55 1.72 -16.82
N ASN A 135 0.09 1.94 -17.98
CA ASN A 135 0.65 0.85 -18.77
C ASN A 135 1.77 0.12 -18.03
N LYS A 136 2.54 0.80 -17.20
CA LYS A 136 3.58 0.16 -16.36
C LYS A 136 3.01 -0.74 -15.26
N LEU A 137 1.74 -0.55 -14.88
CA LEU A 137 1.05 -1.44 -13.95
C LEU A 137 0.61 -2.75 -14.62
N LEU A 138 0.27 -2.71 -15.91
CA LEU A 138 -0.22 -3.87 -16.69
C LEU A 138 0.97 -4.71 -17.14
N THR A 139 1.52 -5.50 -16.23
CA THR A 139 2.82 -6.17 -16.43
C THR A 139 2.73 -7.52 -17.14
N THR A 140 1.62 -8.23 -16.99
CA THR A 140 1.50 -9.60 -17.49
C THR A 140 0.14 -9.80 -18.13
N ARG A 141 0.13 -9.89 -19.45
CA ARG A 141 -1.05 -10.17 -20.27
C ARG A 141 -1.19 -11.67 -20.47
N ILE A 142 -2.40 -12.17 -20.36
CA ILE A 142 -2.81 -13.53 -20.69
C ILE A 142 -3.86 -13.43 -21.79
N ASP A 143 -3.69 -14.21 -22.87
CA ASP A 143 -4.62 -14.19 -24.00
C ASP A 143 -5.70 -15.26 -23.83
N GLY A 144 -6.95 -14.82 -23.76
CA GLY A 144 -8.12 -15.67 -23.66
C GLY A 144 -8.38 -16.28 -22.28
N LEU A 145 -9.64 -16.54 -21.98
CA LEU A 145 -10.06 -17.13 -20.71
C LEU A 145 -9.60 -18.59 -20.53
N ASP A 146 -9.36 -19.30 -21.63
CA ASP A 146 -8.93 -20.70 -21.58
C ASP A 146 -7.54 -20.86 -20.96
N ASN A 147 -6.74 -19.79 -20.94
CA ASN A 147 -5.40 -19.78 -20.34
C ASN A 147 -5.40 -19.35 -18.84
N TYR A 148 -6.53 -19.55 -18.14
CA TYR A 148 -6.66 -19.21 -16.72
C TYR A 148 -5.61 -19.88 -15.82
N ALA A 149 -5.15 -21.09 -16.17
CA ALA A 149 -4.11 -21.78 -15.38
C ALA A 149 -2.77 -21.03 -15.43
N GLU A 150 -2.42 -20.43 -16.57
CA GLU A 150 -1.25 -19.58 -16.69
C GLU A 150 -1.40 -18.28 -15.89
N MET A 151 -2.58 -17.68 -15.95
CA MET A 151 -2.91 -16.52 -15.11
C MET A 151 -2.70 -16.81 -13.62
N LEU A 152 -3.22 -17.95 -13.14
CA LEU A 152 -3.06 -18.36 -11.74
C LEU A 152 -1.59 -18.59 -11.37
N ARG A 153 -0.82 -19.20 -12.26
CA ARG A 153 0.62 -19.42 -12.06
C ARG A 153 1.35 -18.09 -11.90
N HIS A 154 1.12 -17.10 -12.76
CA HIS A 154 1.71 -15.77 -12.63
C HIS A 154 1.29 -15.06 -11.35
N LEU A 155 0.03 -15.16 -10.93
CA LEU A 155 -0.45 -14.56 -9.67
C LEU A 155 0.23 -15.15 -8.43
N ILE A 156 0.63 -16.42 -8.48
CA ILE A 156 1.21 -17.13 -7.33
C ILE A 156 2.74 -17.05 -7.34
N GLU A 157 3.37 -17.21 -8.49
CA GLU A 157 4.81 -17.44 -8.60
C GLU A 157 5.59 -16.19 -9.04
N ASP A 158 5.00 -15.33 -9.88
CA ASP A 158 5.68 -14.18 -10.44
C ASP A 158 5.74 -13.01 -9.45
N LYS A 159 6.90 -12.83 -8.85
CA LYS A 159 7.15 -11.75 -7.88
C LYS A 159 7.37 -10.37 -8.52
N GLU A 160 7.53 -10.31 -9.84
CA GLU A 160 7.70 -9.07 -10.59
C GLU A 160 6.39 -8.58 -11.21
N ALA A 161 5.36 -9.42 -11.27
CA ALA A 161 4.04 -9.03 -11.75
C ALA A 161 3.39 -8.02 -10.77
N ILE A 162 2.95 -6.88 -11.33
CA ILE A 162 2.14 -5.90 -10.59
C ILE A 162 0.67 -6.18 -10.84
N LYS A 163 0.27 -6.25 -12.11
CA LYS A 163 -1.08 -6.64 -12.53
C LYS A 163 -1.00 -7.71 -13.60
N VAL A 164 -1.59 -8.85 -13.30
CA VAL A 164 -1.89 -9.89 -14.29
C VAL A 164 -3.31 -9.66 -14.80
N TYR A 165 -3.51 -9.63 -16.09
CA TYR A 165 -4.82 -9.41 -16.69
C TYR A 165 -5.06 -10.35 -17.87
N VAL A 166 -6.32 -10.63 -18.15
CA VAL A 166 -6.74 -11.46 -19.27
C VAL A 166 -7.35 -10.58 -20.35
N GLU A 167 -6.85 -10.72 -21.57
CA GLU A 167 -7.52 -10.16 -22.74
C GLU A 167 -8.51 -11.20 -23.27
N VAL A 168 -9.80 -10.94 -23.07
CA VAL A 168 -10.88 -11.90 -23.33
C VAL A 168 -11.16 -12.05 -24.81
N ALA A 169 -11.09 -10.96 -25.57
CA ALA A 169 -11.25 -10.93 -27.02
C ALA A 169 -10.37 -9.84 -27.63
N GLN A 170 -9.83 -10.08 -28.80
CA GLN A 170 -9.21 -9.02 -29.59
C GLN A 170 -10.33 -8.17 -30.20
N GLU A 171 -10.19 -6.84 -30.10
CA GLU A 171 -11.04 -5.94 -30.88
C GLU A 171 -10.79 -6.22 -32.38
N GLY A 172 -11.85 -6.66 -33.08
CA GLY A 172 -11.83 -6.93 -34.51
C GLY A 172 -11.85 -5.66 -35.36
#